data_5481bd196350d04b3d7f469ac375ff2d
#
_entry.id   5481bd196350d04b3d7f469ac375ff2d
#
_cell.length_a   1.000
_cell.length_b   1.000
_cell.length_c   1.000
_cell.angle_alpha   90.00
_cell.angle_beta   90.00
_cell.angle_gamma   90.00
#
_symmetry.space_group_name_H-M   'P 1'
#
loop_
_entity.id
_entity.type
_entity.pdbx_description
1 polymer ?
#
loop_
_entity_poly.entity_id
_entity_poly.type
_entity_poly.pdbx_seq_one_letter_code
_entity_poly.pdbx_strand_id
1 'polypeptide(L)'
;GTFVREHHGGFTRWETDVTPFVRPGKKNEIRLEVTDRLDDISYASGYAHHPIGGILRDVTLFALPETCLYDFYAETHLDAAYEDAVLKIGYSSPVAGGAEVAYTLTEPSGRRYPLVQSRFPLEEGGNMNELPVKNPLKWDAEHPNLYTLTITLSKDGKEIGRFDRRIGF
;
A
#
# COMPACT_ATOMS: atom_id res chain seq x y z
N GLY A 1 -22.51 23.83 -2.70
CA GLY A 1 -21.53 22.76 -2.75
C GLY A 1 -22.14 21.47 -3.29
N THR A 2 -21.31 20.58 -3.74
CA THR A 2 -21.72 19.23 -4.19
C THR A 2 -21.40 18.24 -3.08
N PHE A 3 -22.37 17.39 -2.71
CA PHE A 3 -22.12 16.28 -1.81
C PHE A 3 -21.21 15.26 -2.47
N VAL A 4 -20.17 14.82 -1.78
CA VAL A 4 -19.17 13.90 -2.33
C VAL A 4 -19.33 12.52 -1.70
N ARG A 5 -19.32 12.43 -0.38
CA ARG A 5 -19.37 11.15 0.33
C ARG A 5 -19.76 11.34 1.80
N GLU A 6 -20.35 10.29 2.34
CA GLU A 6 -20.52 10.07 3.79
C GLU A 6 -19.68 8.87 4.22
N HIS A 7 -19.09 8.93 5.40
CA HIS A 7 -18.35 7.86 6.03
C HIS A 7 -18.83 7.68 7.47
N HIS A 8 -19.05 6.44 7.87
CA HIS A 8 -19.38 6.04 9.22
C HIS A 8 -18.22 5.25 9.85
N GLY A 9 -17.94 5.54 11.12
CA GLY A 9 -16.85 4.91 11.87
C GLY A 9 -15.80 5.93 12.32
N GLY A 10 -15.37 5.83 13.57
CA GLY A 10 -14.55 6.86 14.23
C GLY A 10 -13.04 6.60 14.19
N PHE A 11 -12.59 5.35 14.02
CA PHE A 11 -11.19 4.98 14.24
C PHE A 11 -10.51 4.35 13.01
N THR A 12 -11.15 4.39 11.86
CA THR A 12 -10.63 3.85 10.61
C THR A 12 -10.22 4.97 9.67
N ARG A 13 -9.08 4.80 9.01
CA ARG A 13 -8.70 5.63 7.86
C ARG A 13 -9.66 5.37 6.71
N TRP A 14 -10.03 6.42 6.02
CA TRP A 14 -10.79 6.33 4.79
C TRP A 14 -10.26 7.33 3.75
N GLU A 15 -10.49 7.02 2.50
CA GLU A 15 -10.06 7.83 1.37
C GLU A 15 -11.25 8.08 0.43
N THR A 16 -11.23 9.21 -0.24
CA THR A 16 -12.26 9.57 -1.21
C THR A 16 -11.62 10.21 -2.41
N ASP A 17 -11.92 9.68 -3.60
CA ASP A 17 -11.54 10.30 -4.85
C ASP A 17 -12.38 11.57 -5.08
N VAL A 18 -11.70 12.70 -5.09
CA VAL A 18 -12.30 14.01 -5.34
C VAL A 18 -12.03 14.54 -6.75
N THR A 19 -11.32 13.78 -7.57
CA THR A 19 -10.94 14.16 -8.94
C THR A 19 -12.12 14.69 -9.77
N PRO A 20 -13.32 14.06 -9.76
CA PRO A 20 -14.47 14.54 -10.55
C PRO A 20 -14.99 15.91 -10.11
N PHE A 21 -14.65 16.35 -8.90
CA PHE A 21 -15.16 17.57 -8.29
C PHE A 21 -14.14 18.72 -8.29
N VAL A 22 -12.86 18.41 -8.55
CA VAL A 22 -11.77 19.38 -8.54
C VAL A 22 -11.74 20.17 -9.85
N ARG A 23 -11.53 21.48 -9.74
CA ARG A 23 -11.26 22.38 -10.85
C ARG A 23 -9.78 22.73 -10.86
N PRO A 24 -8.94 22.11 -11.71
CA PRO A 24 -7.52 22.40 -11.79
C PRO A 24 -7.24 23.89 -12.07
N GLY A 25 -6.22 24.45 -11.42
CA GLY A 25 -5.86 25.85 -11.58
C GLY A 25 -6.83 26.86 -10.96
N LYS A 26 -7.85 26.41 -10.23
CA LYS A 26 -8.80 27.25 -9.52
C LYS A 26 -8.76 27.00 -8.03
N LYS A 27 -9.30 27.96 -7.27
CA LYS A 27 -9.56 27.75 -5.84
C LYS A 27 -10.66 26.71 -5.70
N ASN A 28 -10.38 25.65 -4.94
CA ASN A 28 -11.34 24.63 -4.52
C ASN A 28 -11.51 24.74 -3.00
N GLU A 29 -12.69 24.44 -2.52
CA GLU A 29 -13.04 24.43 -1.11
C GLU A 29 -13.61 23.05 -0.76
N ILE A 30 -13.06 22.44 0.27
CA ILE A 30 -13.52 21.16 0.83
C ILE A 30 -14.13 21.50 2.19
N ARG A 31 -15.37 21.07 2.42
CA ARG A 31 -16.04 21.16 3.69
C ARG A 31 -16.27 19.76 4.25
N LEU A 32 -15.83 19.55 5.48
CA LEU A 32 -16.07 18.35 6.25
C LEU A 32 -17.07 18.67 7.37
N GLU A 33 -18.14 17.92 7.44
CA GLU A 33 -19.07 17.96 8.58
C GLU A 33 -18.87 16.69 9.39
N VAL A 34 -18.61 16.85 10.68
CA VAL A 34 -18.40 15.74 11.60
C VAL A 34 -19.51 15.78 12.62
N THR A 35 -20.25 14.68 12.74
CA THR A 35 -21.26 14.49 13.76
C THR A 35 -20.76 13.47 14.77
N ASP A 36 -20.57 13.92 15.99
CA ASP A 36 -20.22 13.06 17.12
C ASP A 36 -21.49 12.74 17.90
N ARG A 37 -21.99 11.54 17.75
CA ARG A 37 -23.15 11.03 18.46
C ARG A 37 -22.98 9.56 18.80
N LEU A 38 -23.63 9.17 19.89
CA LEU A 38 -23.69 7.77 20.30
C LEU A 38 -24.62 7.00 19.35
N ASP A 39 -24.04 6.11 18.58
CA ASP A 39 -24.73 5.12 17.77
C ASP A 39 -23.97 3.79 17.82
N ASP A 40 -24.55 2.74 17.27
CA ASP A 40 -23.95 1.40 17.29
C ASP A 40 -22.62 1.34 16.54
N ILE A 41 -22.40 2.24 15.60
CA ILE A 41 -21.16 2.30 14.78
C ILE A 41 -20.04 2.98 15.57
N SER A 42 -20.36 4.04 16.33
CA SER A 42 -19.38 4.72 17.19
C SER A 42 -18.88 3.83 18.32
N TYR A 43 -19.65 2.83 18.70
CA TYR A 43 -19.30 1.81 19.69
C TYR A 43 -18.58 0.59 19.09
N ALA A 44 -18.35 0.56 17.80
CA ALA A 44 -17.83 -0.63 17.10
C ALA A 44 -16.44 -1.11 17.58
N SER A 45 -15.71 -0.33 18.35
CA SER A 45 -14.50 -0.82 19.02
C SER A 45 -14.78 -1.75 20.20
N GLY A 46 -16.02 -1.78 20.74
CA GLY A 46 -16.54 -2.75 21.73
C GLY A 46 -15.75 -2.89 23.04
N TYR A 47 -14.56 -2.37 23.10
CA TYR A 47 -13.60 -2.67 24.17
C TYR A 47 -13.36 -1.51 25.13
N ALA A 48 -13.54 -0.29 24.71
CA ALA A 48 -13.39 0.88 25.57
C ALA A 48 -14.24 2.05 25.07
N HIS A 49 -14.92 2.71 25.99
CA HIS A 49 -15.59 3.97 25.70
C HIS A 49 -14.54 5.08 25.61
N HIS A 50 -14.25 5.51 24.39
CA HIS A 50 -13.45 6.70 24.17
C HIS A 50 -14.37 7.86 23.78
N PRO A 51 -14.75 8.75 24.70
CA PRO A 51 -15.59 9.91 24.40
C PRO A 51 -14.78 10.99 23.66
N ILE A 52 -14.13 10.58 22.56
CA ILE A 52 -13.30 11.43 21.73
C ILE A 52 -13.93 11.46 20.35
N GLY A 53 -14.44 12.62 19.96
CA GLY A 53 -15.02 12.84 18.65
C GLY A 53 -14.23 13.85 17.82
N GLY A 54 -14.68 14.07 16.60
CA GLY A 54 -14.07 15.02 15.69
C GLY A 54 -13.03 14.38 14.76
N ILE A 55 -12.16 15.22 14.17
CA ILE A 55 -11.09 14.80 13.29
C ILE A 55 -9.84 14.54 14.12
N LEU A 56 -9.49 13.27 14.34
CA LEU A 56 -8.44 12.86 15.27
C LEU A 56 -7.05 12.73 14.61
N ARG A 57 -6.98 12.73 13.29
CA ARG A 57 -5.74 12.61 12.50
C ARG A 57 -5.76 13.60 11.35
N ASP A 58 -4.64 13.67 10.65
CA ASP A 58 -4.46 14.60 9.54
C ASP A 58 -5.45 14.36 8.41
N VAL A 59 -5.88 15.46 7.80
CA VAL A 59 -6.60 15.46 6.53
C VAL A 59 -5.57 15.77 5.45
N THR A 60 -5.29 14.80 4.60
CA THR A 60 -4.27 14.92 3.56
C THR A 60 -4.91 14.91 2.19
N LEU A 61 -4.59 15.90 1.36
CA LEU A 61 -4.90 15.88 -0.06
C LEU A 61 -3.63 15.47 -0.83
N PHE A 62 -3.75 14.44 -1.65
CA PHE A 62 -2.66 13.99 -2.50
C PHE A 62 -3.15 13.73 -3.92
N ALA A 63 -2.23 13.73 -4.88
CA ALA A 63 -2.49 13.38 -6.27
C ALA A 63 -1.63 12.17 -6.64
N LEU A 64 -2.23 11.22 -7.34
CA LEU A 64 -1.54 10.08 -7.91
C LEU A 64 -1.36 10.27 -9.41
N PRO A 65 -0.23 9.82 -10.00
CA PRO A 65 -0.11 9.69 -11.44
C PRO A 65 -1.16 8.73 -11.98
N GLU A 66 -1.55 8.91 -13.24
CA GLU A 66 -2.50 8.01 -13.93
C GLU A 66 -2.03 6.55 -13.90
N THR A 67 -0.74 6.32 -14.13
CA THR A 67 -0.11 5.01 -13.97
C THR A 67 0.68 5.01 -12.66
N CYS A 68 0.19 4.29 -11.66
CA CYS A 68 0.82 4.19 -10.34
C CYS A 68 0.45 2.88 -9.66
N LEU A 69 1.14 2.56 -8.58
CA LEU A 69 0.76 1.51 -7.64
C LEU A 69 0.18 2.13 -6.38
N TYR A 70 -0.91 1.60 -5.90
CA TYR A 70 -1.48 1.90 -4.60
C TYR A 70 -1.97 0.62 -3.91
N ASP A 71 -2.34 0.70 -2.64
CA ASP A 71 -2.73 -0.46 -1.82
C ASP A 71 -1.70 -1.60 -1.86
N PHE A 72 -0.45 -1.21 -1.82
CA PHE A 72 0.66 -2.14 -1.89
C PHE A 72 0.91 -2.82 -0.55
N TYR A 73 1.07 -4.16 -0.59
CA TYR A 73 1.49 -4.97 0.56
C TYR A 73 2.43 -6.10 0.13
N ALA A 74 3.22 -6.58 1.07
CA ALA A 74 4.12 -7.71 0.88
C ALA A 74 4.00 -8.69 2.04
N GLU A 75 3.86 -9.98 1.72
CA GLU A 75 3.75 -11.07 2.68
C GLU A 75 4.84 -12.10 2.40
N THR A 76 5.45 -12.62 3.46
CA THR A 76 6.46 -13.66 3.39
C THR A 76 5.88 -14.96 3.94
N HIS A 77 5.87 -16.01 3.12
CA HIS A 77 5.35 -17.33 3.48
C HIS A 77 6.49 -18.34 3.44
N LEU A 78 6.87 -18.86 4.60
CA LEU A 78 7.84 -19.95 4.71
C LEU A 78 7.16 -21.29 4.37
N ASP A 79 7.93 -22.22 3.84
CA ASP A 79 7.49 -23.60 3.64
C ASP A 79 7.36 -24.35 4.98
N ALA A 80 6.86 -25.60 4.93
CA ALA A 80 6.66 -26.41 6.13
C ALA A 80 7.98 -26.80 6.83
N ALA A 81 9.11 -26.77 6.13
CA ALA A 81 10.43 -27.03 6.68
C ALA A 81 11.12 -25.77 7.21
N TYR A 82 10.51 -24.58 7.01
CA TYR A 82 11.11 -23.28 7.30
C TYR A 82 12.44 -23.04 6.57
N GLU A 83 12.63 -23.69 5.42
CA GLU A 83 13.84 -23.54 4.61
C GLU A 83 13.66 -22.48 3.53
N ASP A 84 12.68 -22.68 2.66
CA ASP A 84 12.38 -21.79 1.53
C ASP A 84 11.18 -20.90 1.82
N ALA A 85 10.99 -19.87 1.00
CA ALA A 85 9.87 -18.95 1.13
C ALA A 85 9.26 -18.58 -0.22
N VAL A 86 8.03 -18.09 -0.16
CA VAL A 86 7.38 -17.34 -1.24
C VAL A 86 7.10 -15.93 -0.74
N LEU A 87 7.62 -14.93 -1.45
CA LEU A 87 7.29 -13.53 -1.24
C LEU A 87 6.11 -13.19 -2.15
N LYS A 88 4.96 -12.89 -1.55
CA LYS A 88 3.75 -12.46 -2.24
C LYS A 88 3.65 -10.94 -2.18
N ILE A 89 3.46 -10.32 -3.33
CA ILE A 89 3.37 -8.86 -3.45
C ILE A 89 2.05 -8.53 -4.11
N GLY A 90 1.14 -7.98 -3.31
CA GLY A 90 -0.14 -7.49 -3.77
C GLY A 90 -0.11 -5.98 -4.01
N TYR A 91 -0.80 -5.53 -5.05
CA TYR A 91 -0.96 -4.12 -5.37
C TYR A 91 -2.24 -3.89 -6.18
N SER A 92 -2.66 -2.63 -6.24
CA SER A 92 -3.69 -2.15 -7.15
C SER A 92 -3.12 -1.07 -8.08
N SER A 93 -3.62 -1.00 -9.30
CA SER A 93 -3.30 0.06 -10.26
C SER A 93 -4.57 0.55 -10.96
N PRO A 94 -4.77 1.86 -11.15
CA PRO A 94 -5.95 2.38 -11.83
C PRO A 94 -5.94 2.08 -13.35
N VAL A 95 -4.75 1.97 -13.93
CA VAL A 95 -4.57 1.62 -15.36
C VAL A 95 -3.29 0.81 -15.56
N ALA A 96 -3.33 -0.14 -16.49
CA ALA A 96 -2.14 -0.89 -16.92
C ALA A 96 -1.19 -0.02 -17.76
N GLY A 97 -1.71 0.66 -18.72
CA GLY A 97 -1.01 1.67 -19.54
C GLY A 97 0.25 1.20 -20.26
N GLY A 98 0.47 -0.12 -20.41
CA GLY A 98 1.69 -0.69 -20.99
C GLY A 98 2.93 -0.56 -20.10
N ALA A 99 2.75 -0.33 -18.81
CA ALA A 99 3.83 -0.26 -17.84
C ALA A 99 4.25 -1.66 -17.35
N GLU A 100 5.41 -1.72 -16.73
CA GLU A 100 6.02 -2.92 -16.14
C GLU A 100 6.37 -2.65 -14.69
N VAL A 101 6.13 -3.62 -13.82
CA VAL A 101 6.63 -3.64 -12.45
C VAL A 101 7.81 -4.57 -12.32
N ALA A 102 8.89 -4.10 -11.70
CA ALA A 102 10.10 -4.87 -11.45
C ALA A 102 10.43 -4.90 -9.95
N TYR A 103 10.92 -6.05 -9.48
CA TYR A 103 11.30 -6.29 -8.10
C TYR A 103 12.79 -6.50 -7.97
N THR A 104 13.39 -5.90 -6.97
CA THR A 104 14.75 -6.21 -6.52
C THR A 104 14.70 -6.50 -5.03
N LEU A 105 15.29 -7.64 -4.64
CA LEU A 105 15.43 -8.02 -3.25
C LEU A 105 16.89 -7.87 -2.85
N THR A 106 17.16 -7.09 -1.81
CA THR A 106 18.51 -6.85 -1.28
C THR A 106 18.58 -7.44 0.13
N GLU A 107 19.57 -8.29 0.35
CA GLU A 107 19.84 -8.92 1.64
C GLU A 107 20.27 -7.91 2.72
N PRO A 108 20.22 -8.28 4.01
CA PRO A 108 20.75 -7.45 5.09
C PRO A 108 22.22 -7.04 4.90
N SER A 109 23.00 -7.88 4.21
CA SER A 109 24.40 -7.60 3.84
C SER A 109 24.59 -6.52 2.77
N GLY A 110 23.50 -6.07 2.12
CA GLY A 110 23.54 -5.19 0.95
C GLY A 110 23.71 -5.91 -0.38
N ARG A 111 23.87 -7.24 -0.37
CA ARG A 111 23.96 -8.04 -1.59
C ARG A 111 22.59 -8.19 -2.25
N ARG A 112 22.54 -8.06 -3.58
CA ARG A 112 21.33 -8.33 -4.34
C ARG A 112 21.03 -9.84 -4.33
N TYR A 113 19.81 -10.19 -3.93
CA TYR A 113 19.31 -11.56 -4.00
C TYR A 113 18.88 -11.89 -5.45
N PRO A 114 19.28 -13.05 -6.01
CA PRO A 114 18.94 -13.43 -7.39
C PRO A 114 17.50 -13.96 -7.45
N LEU A 115 16.54 -13.12 -7.80
CA LEU A 115 15.17 -13.55 -8.07
C LEU A 115 15.10 -14.26 -9.44
N VAL A 116 14.39 -15.39 -9.51
CA VAL A 116 14.20 -16.17 -10.75
C VAL A 116 13.41 -15.37 -11.78
N GLN A 117 12.32 -14.77 -11.36
CA GLN A 117 11.54 -13.82 -12.13
C GLN A 117 11.39 -12.55 -11.32
N SER A 118 11.65 -11.43 -11.92
CA SER A 118 11.61 -10.14 -11.21
C SER A 118 10.86 -9.03 -11.96
N ARG A 119 10.28 -9.34 -13.12
CA ARG A 119 9.56 -8.38 -13.95
C ARG A 119 8.22 -8.94 -14.39
N PHE A 120 7.21 -8.12 -14.33
CA PHE A 120 5.84 -8.47 -14.67
C PHE A 120 5.17 -7.29 -15.39
N PRO A 121 4.27 -7.55 -16.33
CA PRO A 121 3.43 -6.49 -16.86
C PRO A 121 2.59 -5.90 -15.73
N LEU A 122 2.39 -4.59 -15.76
CA LEU A 122 1.41 -3.95 -14.88
C LEU A 122 0.02 -4.24 -15.43
N GLU A 123 -0.86 -4.70 -14.57
CA GLU A 123 -2.26 -4.94 -14.91
C GLU A 123 -3.17 -3.97 -14.14
N GLU A 124 -4.32 -3.65 -14.72
CA GLU A 124 -5.34 -2.82 -14.08
C GLU A 124 -6.05 -3.60 -12.98
N GLY A 125 -6.42 -2.91 -11.91
CA GLY A 125 -7.11 -3.50 -10.77
C GLY A 125 -6.16 -4.10 -9.73
N GLY A 126 -6.66 -5.05 -8.96
CA GLY A 126 -5.90 -5.75 -7.93
C GLY A 126 -5.12 -6.93 -8.50
N ASN A 127 -3.84 -7.00 -8.19
CA ASN A 127 -2.92 -8.01 -8.70
C ASN A 127 -2.06 -8.60 -7.59
N MET A 128 -1.53 -9.79 -7.83
CA MET A 128 -0.56 -10.44 -6.95
C MET A 128 0.55 -11.11 -7.76
N ASN A 129 1.79 -10.80 -7.41
CA ASN A 129 2.96 -11.48 -7.93
C ASN A 129 3.59 -12.35 -6.84
N GLU A 130 4.02 -13.55 -7.20
CA GLU A 130 4.66 -14.49 -6.28
C GLU A 130 6.12 -14.70 -6.71
N LEU A 131 7.04 -14.52 -5.78
CA LEU A 131 8.47 -14.62 -5.99
C LEU A 131 9.03 -15.73 -5.09
N PRO A 132 9.46 -16.87 -5.64
CA PRO A 132 10.19 -17.89 -4.87
C PRO A 132 11.51 -17.35 -4.35
N VAL A 133 11.77 -17.56 -3.06
CA VAL A 133 13.00 -17.14 -2.38
C VAL A 133 13.60 -18.36 -1.68
N LYS A 134 14.75 -18.79 -2.16
CA LYS A 134 15.46 -19.97 -1.65
C LYS A 134 16.29 -19.62 -0.44
N ASN A 135 16.10 -20.37 0.65
CA ASN A 135 16.86 -20.28 1.88
C ASN A 135 17.15 -18.83 2.33
N PRO A 136 16.12 -17.98 2.51
CA PRO A 136 16.34 -16.62 3.01
C PRO A 136 16.86 -16.67 4.44
N LEU A 137 17.61 -15.64 4.85
CA LEU A 137 17.92 -15.40 6.25
C LEU A 137 16.62 -15.11 6.99
N LYS A 138 16.34 -15.90 8.03
CA LYS A 138 15.11 -15.79 8.82
C LYS A 138 15.17 -14.58 9.73
N TRP A 139 14.04 -13.96 9.94
CA TRP A 139 13.87 -12.91 10.91
C TRP A 139 13.38 -13.48 12.22
N ASP A 140 14.04 -13.11 13.29
CA ASP A 140 13.54 -13.25 14.66
C ASP A 140 13.94 -12.02 15.49
N ALA A 141 13.48 -11.93 16.74
CA ALA A 141 13.73 -10.75 17.58
C ALA A 141 15.21 -10.58 17.97
N GLU A 142 15.98 -11.66 17.99
CA GLU A 142 17.41 -11.68 18.32
C GLU A 142 18.27 -11.48 17.07
N HIS A 143 17.76 -11.93 15.91
CA HIS A 143 18.39 -11.80 14.60
C HIS A 143 17.44 -11.12 13.60
N PRO A 144 17.26 -9.81 13.70
CA PRO A 144 16.28 -9.09 12.89
C PRO A 144 16.76 -8.89 11.44
N ASN A 145 16.91 -10.00 10.70
CA ASN A 145 17.34 -10.01 9.32
C ASN A 145 16.27 -9.40 8.42
N LEU A 146 16.44 -8.13 8.05
CA LEU A 146 15.53 -7.40 7.19
C LEU A 146 16.11 -7.21 5.80
N TYR A 147 15.40 -7.73 4.82
CA TYR A 147 15.64 -7.48 3.40
C TYR A 147 15.03 -6.14 2.99
N THR A 148 15.60 -5.53 1.97
CA THR A 148 14.97 -4.39 1.28
C THR A 148 14.36 -4.89 -0.02
N LEU A 149 13.05 -4.84 -0.12
CA LEU A 149 12.30 -5.03 -1.36
C LEU A 149 12.17 -3.68 -2.05
N THR A 150 12.80 -3.53 -3.21
CA THR A 150 12.63 -2.38 -4.09
C THR A 150 11.67 -2.74 -5.21
N ILE A 151 10.66 -1.92 -5.42
CA ILE A 151 9.69 -2.03 -6.48
C ILE A 151 9.89 -0.85 -7.41
N THR A 152 10.10 -1.14 -8.68
CA THR A 152 10.29 -0.14 -9.73
C THR A 152 9.17 -0.25 -10.74
N LEU A 153 8.47 0.84 -10.99
CA LEU A 153 7.47 0.96 -12.04
C LEU A 153 8.10 1.66 -13.24
N SER A 154 8.01 1.06 -14.41
CA SER A 154 8.60 1.58 -15.64
C SER A 154 7.58 1.61 -16.77
N LYS A 155 7.65 2.61 -17.62
CA LYS A 155 6.86 2.75 -18.84
C LYS A 155 7.75 3.26 -19.96
N ASP A 156 7.68 2.66 -21.15
CA ASP A 156 8.49 3.01 -22.31
C ASP A 156 10.02 3.08 -21.98
N GLY A 157 10.48 2.15 -21.14
CA GLY A 157 11.87 2.06 -20.69
C GLY A 157 12.31 3.11 -19.68
N LYS A 158 11.40 3.97 -19.20
CA LYS A 158 11.69 4.99 -18.19
C LYS A 158 11.08 4.59 -16.85
N GLU A 159 11.83 4.78 -15.77
CA GLU A 159 11.31 4.66 -14.40
C GLU A 159 10.33 5.81 -14.14
N ILE A 160 9.11 5.46 -13.73
CA ILE A 160 8.03 6.40 -13.38
C ILE A 160 7.63 6.32 -11.91
N GLY A 161 8.13 5.32 -11.18
CA GLY A 161 7.91 5.18 -9.75
C GLY A 161 8.87 4.19 -9.12
N ARG A 162 9.21 4.43 -7.85
CA ARG A 162 10.07 3.56 -7.06
C ARG A 162 9.64 3.58 -5.61
N PHE A 163 9.61 2.39 -4.99
CA PHE A 163 9.22 2.18 -3.60
C PHE A 163 10.17 1.19 -2.96
N ASP A 164 10.57 1.46 -1.72
CA ASP A 164 11.36 0.55 -0.90
C ASP A 164 10.56 0.11 0.32
N ARG A 165 10.65 -1.17 0.65
CA ARG A 165 10.01 -1.76 1.82
C ARG A 165 10.96 -2.71 2.54
N ARG A 166 11.00 -2.63 3.88
CA ARG A 166 11.73 -3.60 4.70
C ARG A 166 10.81 -4.78 4.98
N ILE A 167 11.30 -6.00 4.74
CA ILE A 167 10.59 -7.25 4.95
C ILE A 167 11.49 -8.26 5.66
N GLY A 168 10.90 -9.13 6.48
CA GLY A 168 11.58 -10.28 7.11
C GLY A 168 10.96 -11.59 6.63
N PHE A 169 11.72 -12.65 6.61
CA PHE A 169 11.27 -14.01 6.29
C PHE A 169 11.19 -14.88 7.55
#